data_e0d88832d31d4b259b6c990d7389f9c9
#
_entry.id   e0d88832d31d4b259b6c990d7389f9c9
#
_cell.length_a   1.000
_cell.length_b   1.000
_cell.length_c   1.000
_cell.angle_alpha   90.00
_cell.angle_beta   90.00
_cell.angle_gamma   90.00
#
_symmetry.space_group_name_H-M   'P 1'
#
loop_
_entity.id
_entity.type
_entity.pdbx_description
1 polymer ?
#
loop_
_entity_poly.entity_id
_entity_poly.type
_entity_poly.pdbx_seq_one_letter_code
_entity_poly.pdbx_strand_id
1 'polypeptide(L)'
;GLLRIDESHKEDTDMINTNRKKMSIAANHLLSLINDILQMSKLEDGQIELSREIVDLNKLAKDIITIVEQRASDSGVNLKYDKVAGKVMYPYVYGSPLHLRQLFLNIYANCIKYNKAGGMVSTYFKCIGTQDGIVTYEWTVTDTGIGMSEEFLEHIFEPFVQEKTDARSVYQGTGLGMAIVKSLVDKMNGTISVTSKEGEGSTFVIRIPFEIASKTEETNVDKEKSSNDISGIKILLAEDNELNAEIAQTLLVDEGANVTVVSDGEQAVREFTRCAPHTYDVI
;
A
#
# COMPACT_ATOMS: atom_id res chain seq x y z
N GLY A 1 26.76 13.72 3.79
CA GLY A 1 26.11 14.99 4.00
C GLY A 1 25.63 15.18 5.43
N LEU A 2 24.45 14.71 5.80
CA LEU A 2 23.83 14.95 7.12
C LEU A 2 24.61 14.31 8.29
N LEU A 3 25.17 13.12 8.10
CA LEU A 3 26.03 12.46 9.10
C LEU A 3 27.28 13.29 9.44
N ARG A 4 27.92 13.90 8.41
CA ARG A 4 29.08 14.78 8.64
C ARG A 4 28.70 16.06 9.38
N ILE A 5 27.48 16.56 9.18
CA ILE A 5 26.96 17.73 9.90
C ILE A 5 26.71 17.37 11.37
N ASP A 6 26.18 16.18 11.67
CA ASP A 6 25.99 15.68 13.02
C ASP A 6 27.32 15.55 13.78
N GLU A 7 28.37 15.03 13.13
CA GLU A 7 29.70 14.91 13.73
C GLU A 7 30.32 16.26 14.10
N SER A 8 30.03 17.32 13.31
CA SER A 8 30.54 18.67 13.55
C SER A 8 29.76 19.44 14.61
N HIS A 9 28.54 19.01 14.98
CA HIS A 9 27.62 19.68 15.91
C HIS A 9 27.16 18.76 17.04
N LYS A 10 28.05 17.96 17.60
CA LYS A 10 27.74 16.95 18.63
C LYS A 10 27.05 17.49 19.90
N GLU A 11 27.17 18.79 20.18
CA GLU A 11 26.58 19.41 21.36
C GLU A 11 25.20 20.06 21.08
N ASP A 12 24.79 20.17 19.81
CA ASP A 12 23.49 20.76 19.42
C ASP A 12 22.43 19.66 19.22
N THR A 13 21.74 19.33 20.30
CA THR A 13 20.71 18.28 20.33
C THR A 13 19.57 18.54 19.34
N ASP A 14 19.17 19.79 19.14
CA ASP A 14 18.07 20.15 18.23
C ASP A 14 18.48 19.95 16.78
N MET A 15 19.71 20.29 16.43
CA MET A 15 20.26 20.08 15.09
C MET A 15 20.44 18.60 14.79
N ILE A 16 20.94 17.81 15.77
CA ILE A 16 21.06 16.37 15.66
C ILE A 16 19.70 15.72 15.43
N ASN A 17 18.69 16.05 16.21
CA ASN A 17 17.34 15.53 16.08
C ASN A 17 16.71 15.90 14.71
N THR A 18 16.94 17.13 14.26
CA THR A 18 16.49 17.58 12.95
C THR A 18 17.15 16.78 11.82
N ASN A 19 18.47 16.54 11.90
CA ASN A 19 19.21 15.77 10.92
C ASN A 19 18.80 14.29 10.92
N ARG A 20 18.59 13.70 12.10
CA ARG A 20 18.06 12.31 12.23
C ARG A 20 16.69 12.18 11.57
N LYS A 21 15.79 13.14 11.79
CA LYS A 21 14.48 13.16 11.13
C LYS A 21 14.60 13.25 9.60
N LYS A 22 15.48 14.10 9.09
CA LYS A 22 15.77 14.21 7.65
C LYS A 22 16.38 12.93 7.08
N MET A 23 17.29 12.28 7.81
CA MET A 23 17.88 10.99 7.42
C MET A 23 16.84 9.88 7.38
N SER A 24 15.95 9.80 8.37
CA SER A 24 14.84 8.85 8.39
C SER A 24 13.89 9.04 7.21
N ILE A 25 13.54 10.28 6.88
CA ILE A 25 12.72 10.60 5.71
C ILE A 25 13.41 10.17 4.41
N ALA A 26 14.71 10.45 4.27
CA ALA A 26 15.48 10.07 3.10
C ALA A 26 15.64 8.55 2.97
N ALA A 27 15.86 7.84 4.06
CA ALA A 27 15.94 6.38 4.09
C ALA A 27 14.61 5.73 3.71
N ASN A 28 13.50 6.20 4.27
CA ASN A 28 12.16 5.71 3.91
C ASN A 28 11.82 5.98 2.44
N HIS A 29 12.27 7.12 1.90
CA HIS A 29 12.11 7.40 0.48
C HIS A 29 12.92 6.45 -0.40
N LEU A 30 14.17 6.15 -0.03
CA LEU A 30 15.01 5.17 -0.72
C LEU A 30 14.39 3.76 -0.68
N LEU A 31 13.88 3.32 0.46
CA LEU A 31 13.19 2.04 0.58
C LEU A 31 11.94 1.97 -0.30
N SER A 32 11.16 3.06 -0.35
CA SER A 32 10.01 3.14 -1.26
C SER A 32 10.43 3.02 -2.72
N LEU A 33 11.51 3.73 -3.14
CA LEU A 33 12.07 3.65 -4.48
C LEU A 33 12.51 2.21 -4.84
N ILE A 34 13.24 1.56 -3.94
CA ILE A 34 13.71 0.18 -4.16
C ILE A 34 12.50 -0.76 -4.30
N ASN A 35 11.51 -0.65 -3.44
CA ASN A 35 10.30 -1.46 -3.50
C ASN A 35 9.51 -1.23 -4.79
N ASP A 36 9.36 0.02 -5.22
CA ASP A 36 8.67 0.37 -6.46
C ASP A 36 9.42 -0.21 -7.69
N ILE A 37 10.76 -0.13 -7.72
CA ILE A 37 11.59 -0.70 -8.78
C ILE A 37 11.48 -2.22 -8.81
N LEU A 38 11.57 -2.88 -7.65
CA LEU A 38 11.43 -4.34 -7.55
C LEU A 38 10.03 -4.80 -8.00
N GLN A 39 8.99 -4.06 -7.66
CA GLN A 39 7.63 -4.33 -8.13
C GLN A 39 7.52 -4.14 -9.63
N MET A 40 8.10 -3.07 -10.18
CA MET A 40 8.09 -2.81 -11.62
C MET A 40 8.81 -3.91 -12.39
N SER A 41 10.00 -4.32 -11.93
CA SER A 41 10.73 -5.46 -12.52
C SER A 41 9.89 -6.74 -12.51
N LYS A 42 9.24 -7.07 -11.40
CA LYS A 42 8.35 -8.24 -11.31
C LYS A 42 7.11 -8.12 -12.22
N LEU A 43 6.63 -6.89 -12.46
CA LEU A 43 5.52 -6.62 -13.38
C LEU A 43 5.93 -6.85 -14.83
N GLU A 44 7.09 -6.32 -15.24
CA GLU A 44 7.65 -6.46 -16.60
C GLU A 44 7.99 -7.93 -16.92
N ASP A 45 8.57 -8.65 -15.96
CA ASP A 45 8.89 -10.07 -16.09
C ASP A 45 7.65 -10.99 -16.02
N GLY A 46 6.46 -10.44 -15.86
CA GLY A 46 5.23 -11.22 -15.73
C GLY A 46 5.10 -12.01 -14.42
N GLN A 47 6.02 -11.82 -13.47
CA GLN A 47 6.14 -12.61 -12.23
C GLN A 47 5.15 -12.21 -11.14
N ILE A 48 4.37 -11.15 -11.29
CA ILE A 48 3.30 -10.84 -10.33
C ILE A 48 2.14 -11.79 -10.58
N GLU A 49 1.94 -12.70 -9.66
CA GLU A 49 0.76 -13.54 -9.57
C GLU A 49 -0.27 -12.87 -8.67
N LEU A 50 -1.46 -12.62 -9.23
CA LEU A 50 -2.59 -12.16 -8.43
C LEU A 50 -3.12 -13.35 -7.62
N SER A 51 -3.21 -13.21 -6.31
CA SER A 51 -3.89 -14.21 -5.50
C SER A 51 -5.38 -14.27 -5.87
N ARG A 52 -5.97 -15.46 -5.78
CA ARG A 52 -7.41 -15.66 -5.96
C ARG A 52 -8.01 -16.02 -4.60
N GLU A 53 -8.37 -14.98 -3.85
CA GLU A 53 -8.92 -15.09 -2.50
C GLU A 53 -10.34 -14.52 -2.49
N ILE A 54 -11.16 -14.91 -1.51
CA ILE A 54 -12.45 -14.27 -1.29
C ILE A 54 -12.20 -12.91 -0.64
N VAL A 55 -12.63 -11.86 -1.30
CA VAL A 55 -12.48 -10.47 -0.85
C VAL A 55 -13.85 -9.94 -0.45
N ASP A 56 -13.99 -9.48 0.80
CA ASP A 56 -15.08 -8.62 1.21
C ASP A 56 -14.76 -7.18 0.79
N LEU A 57 -15.40 -6.71 -0.27
CA LEU A 57 -15.19 -5.37 -0.82
C LEU A 57 -15.56 -4.26 0.18
N ASN A 58 -16.53 -4.49 1.07
CA ASN A 58 -16.91 -3.50 2.09
C ASN A 58 -15.79 -3.35 3.15
N LYS A 59 -15.25 -4.49 3.60
CA LYS A 59 -14.11 -4.51 4.54
C LYS A 59 -12.88 -3.87 3.90
N LEU A 60 -12.52 -4.28 2.69
CA LEU A 60 -11.39 -3.71 1.96
C LEU A 60 -11.52 -2.19 1.78
N ALA A 61 -12.70 -1.71 1.38
CA ALA A 61 -12.96 -0.27 1.24
C ALA A 61 -12.81 0.47 2.57
N LYS A 62 -13.34 -0.09 3.66
CA LYS A 62 -13.20 0.50 5.01
C LYS A 62 -11.73 0.61 5.43
N ASP A 63 -10.94 -0.45 5.23
CA ASP A 63 -9.51 -0.48 5.57
C ASP A 63 -8.73 0.58 4.78
N ILE A 64 -9.00 0.69 3.46
CA ILE A 64 -8.36 1.69 2.61
C ILE A 64 -8.75 3.10 3.05
N ILE A 65 -10.04 3.36 3.29
CA ILE A 65 -10.54 4.67 3.72
C ILE A 65 -9.88 5.09 5.03
N THR A 66 -9.75 4.20 6.01
CA THR A 66 -9.10 4.50 7.30
C THR A 66 -7.66 5.01 7.10
N ILE A 67 -6.88 4.36 6.22
CA ILE A 67 -5.51 4.78 5.92
C ILE A 67 -5.49 6.14 5.18
N VAL A 68 -6.41 6.32 4.24
CA VAL A 68 -6.49 7.52 3.40
C VAL A 68 -6.96 8.73 4.19
N GLU A 69 -7.92 8.57 5.13
CA GLU A 69 -8.41 9.62 6.01
C GLU A 69 -7.28 10.26 6.84
N GLN A 70 -6.41 9.42 7.41
CA GLN A 70 -5.26 9.93 8.16
C GLN A 70 -4.33 10.78 7.28
N ARG A 71 -3.97 10.28 6.10
CA ARG A 71 -3.08 10.99 5.15
C ARG A 71 -3.71 12.29 4.64
N ALA A 72 -5.00 12.28 4.35
CA ALA A 72 -5.72 13.46 3.89
C ALA A 72 -5.78 14.53 4.98
N SER A 73 -6.06 14.13 6.22
CA SER A 73 -6.05 15.01 7.39
C SER A 73 -4.69 15.66 7.59
N ASP A 74 -3.61 14.88 7.53
CA ASP A 74 -2.24 15.40 7.69
C ASP A 74 -1.84 16.39 6.57
N SER A 75 -2.47 16.26 5.39
CA SER A 75 -2.25 17.13 4.22
C SER A 75 -3.27 18.29 4.11
N GLY A 76 -4.23 18.38 5.02
CA GLY A 76 -5.30 19.37 4.97
C GLY A 76 -6.25 19.22 3.78
N VAL A 77 -6.45 18.00 3.29
CA VAL A 77 -7.34 17.65 2.18
C VAL A 77 -8.61 17.00 2.72
N ASN A 78 -9.77 17.38 2.19
CA ASN A 78 -11.05 16.84 2.60
C ASN A 78 -11.38 15.58 1.79
N LEU A 79 -11.89 14.54 2.45
CA LEU A 79 -12.40 13.35 1.77
C LEU A 79 -13.92 13.37 1.73
N LYS A 80 -14.46 13.03 0.56
CA LYS A 80 -15.89 12.81 0.37
C LYS A 80 -16.09 11.47 -0.32
N TYR A 81 -16.76 10.57 0.34
CA TYR A 81 -17.19 9.30 -0.24
C TYR A 81 -18.70 9.15 -0.05
N ASP A 82 -19.34 8.56 -1.04
CA ASP A 82 -20.77 8.34 -0.98
C ASP A 82 -21.05 7.18 0.01
N LYS A 83 -21.48 7.53 1.23
CA LYS A 83 -21.94 6.55 2.23
C LYS A 83 -23.17 5.76 1.76
N VAL A 84 -23.84 6.28 0.73
CA VAL A 84 -24.99 5.67 0.06
C VAL A 84 -24.54 4.78 -1.10
N ALA A 85 -23.27 4.69 -1.42
CA ALA A 85 -22.78 3.56 -2.21
C ALA A 85 -23.29 2.28 -1.50
N GLY A 86 -24.59 2.28 -1.44
CA GLY A 86 -25.40 1.35 -0.73
C GLY A 86 -25.00 -0.04 -1.17
N LYS A 87 -25.01 -0.94 -0.29
CA LYS A 87 -24.96 -2.38 -0.43
C LYS A 87 -24.34 -2.79 -1.75
N VAL A 88 -23.02 -2.95 -1.73
CA VAL A 88 -22.32 -3.65 -2.81
C VAL A 88 -23.20 -4.86 -3.15
N MET A 89 -23.72 -4.93 -4.35
CA MET A 89 -24.73 -5.94 -4.73
C MET A 89 -24.18 -7.36 -4.49
N TYR A 90 -22.88 -7.53 -4.79
CA TYR A 90 -22.12 -8.75 -4.54
C TYR A 90 -20.86 -8.38 -3.74
N PRO A 91 -20.97 -8.33 -2.39
CA PRO A 91 -19.84 -7.87 -1.54
C PRO A 91 -18.67 -8.84 -1.51
N TYR A 92 -18.91 -10.12 -1.78
CA TYR A 92 -17.89 -11.16 -1.79
C TYR A 92 -17.55 -11.50 -3.25
N VAL A 93 -16.27 -11.34 -3.57
CA VAL A 93 -15.73 -11.60 -4.92
C VAL A 93 -14.40 -12.32 -4.83
N TYR A 94 -14.01 -13.04 -5.87
CA TYR A 94 -12.65 -13.54 -5.99
C TYR A 94 -11.73 -12.44 -6.50
N GLY A 95 -10.59 -12.24 -5.83
CA GLY A 95 -9.61 -11.23 -6.19
C GLY A 95 -8.35 -11.31 -5.36
N SER A 96 -7.46 -10.35 -5.55
CA SER A 96 -6.23 -10.21 -4.75
C SER A 96 -6.34 -8.98 -3.83
N PRO A 97 -6.60 -9.17 -2.52
CA PRO A 97 -6.80 -8.06 -1.59
C PRO A 97 -5.57 -7.17 -1.48
N LEU A 98 -4.37 -7.76 -1.53
CA LEU A 98 -3.10 -7.02 -1.50
C LEU A 98 -3.00 -6.04 -2.68
N HIS A 99 -3.20 -6.52 -3.90
CA HIS A 99 -3.05 -5.73 -5.11
C HIS A 99 -4.18 -4.72 -5.31
N LEU A 100 -5.40 -5.05 -4.89
CA LEU A 100 -6.51 -4.09 -4.85
C LEU A 100 -6.22 -2.94 -3.88
N ARG A 101 -5.73 -3.25 -2.67
CA ARG A 101 -5.32 -2.24 -1.70
C ARG A 101 -4.22 -1.34 -2.27
N GLN A 102 -3.20 -1.92 -2.87
CA GLN A 102 -2.10 -1.19 -3.49
C GLN A 102 -2.56 -0.25 -4.61
N LEU A 103 -3.42 -0.73 -5.51
CA LEU A 103 -4.00 0.05 -6.59
C LEU A 103 -4.67 1.31 -6.05
N PHE A 104 -5.60 1.16 -5.11
CA PHE A 104 -6.34 2.30 -4.58
C PHE A 104 -5.47 3.23 -3.74
N LEU A 105 -4.54 2.70 -2.92
CA LEU A 105 -3.63 3.54 -2.15
C LEU A 105 -2.73 4.39 -3.04
N ASN A 106 -2.28 3.89 -4.19
CA ASN A 106 -1.51 4.67 -5.15
C ASN A 106 -2.33 5.81 -5.77
N ILE A 107 -3.59 5.55 -6.14
CA ILE A 107 -4.47 6.58 -6.68
C ILE A 107 -4.75 7.66 -5.63
N TYR A 108 -5.18 7.28 -4.43
CA TYR A 108 -5.46 8.25 -3.36
C TYR A 108 -4.22 9.03 -2.93
N ALA A 109 -3.05 8.37 -2.86
CA ALA A 109 -1.80 9.04 -2.55
C ALA A 109 -1.50 10.16 -3.55
N ASN A 110 -1.71 9.94 -4.85
CA ASN A 110 -1.56 10.96 -5.87
C ASN A 110 -2.62 12.07 -5.73
N CYS A 111 -3.91 11.73 -5.58
CA CYS A 111 -4.98 12.69 -5.40
C CYS A 111 -4.79 13.61 -4.17
N ILE A 112 -4.17 13.10 -3.10
CA ILE A 112 -3.86 13.87 -1.89
C ILE A 112 -2.58 14.69 -2.09
N LYS A 113 -1.51 14.06 -2.59
CA LYS A 113 -0.19 14.65 -2.77
C LYS A 113 -0.21 15.87 -3.70
N TYR A 114 -0.95 15.79 -4.80
CA TYR A 114 -1.05 16.83 -5.79
C TYR A 114 -2.28 17.74 -5.61
N ASN A 115 -2.91 17.67 -4.42
CA ASN A 115 -4.01 18.55 -4.06
C ASN A 115 -3.51 19.85 -3.41
N LYS A 116 -4.41 20.80 -3.30
CA LYS A 116 -4.19 22.07 -2.56
C LYS A 116 -4.76 21.97 -1.14
N ALA A 117 -4.21 22.72 -0.23
CA ALA A 117 -4.76 22.83 1.13
C ALA A 117 -6.22 23.28 1.09
N GLY A 118 -7.09 22.60 1.84
CA GLY A 118 -8.55 22.80 1.79
C GLY A 118 -9.22 22.18 0.57
N GLY A 119 -8.47 21.55 -0.33
CA GLY A 119 -9.02 20.82 -1.48
C GLY A 119 -9.78 19.57 -1.07
N MET A 120 -10.29 18.84 -2.06
CA MET A 120 -11.16 17.69 -1.85
C MET A 120 -10.75 16.50 -2.74
N VAL A 121 -10.91 15.31 -2.22
CA VAL A 121 -10.94 14.06 -3.00
C VAL A 121 -12.29 13.41 -2.79
N SER A 122 -13.00 13.15 -3.87
CA SER A 122 -14.33 12.50 -3.84
C SER A 122 -14.29 11.14 -4.54
N THR A 123 -14.96 10.17 -3.95
CA THR A 123 -15.07 8.83 -4.52
C THR A 123 -16.53 8.45 -4.73
N TYR A 124 -16.82 7.98 -5.94
CA TYR A 124 -18.10 7.38 -6.30
C TYR A 124 -17.87 5.94 -6.76
N PHE A 125 -18.77 5.05 -6.36
CA PHE A 125 -18.69 3.62 -6.65
C PHE A 125 -20.04 3.11 -7.16
N LYS A 126 -20.03 2.29 -8.21
CA LYS A 126 -21.24 1.63 -8.72
C LYS A 126 -20.96 0.28 -9.36
N CYS A 127 -21.96 -0.59 -9.33
CA CYS A 127 -22.02 -1.78 -10.19
C CYS A 127 -22.48 -1.34 -11.59
N ILE A 128 -21.72 -1.67 -12.62
CA ILE A 128 -22.06 -1.33 -14.01
C ILE A 128 -22.64 -2.50 -14.81
N GLY A 129 -22.52 -3.72 -14.30
CA GLY A 129 -23.13 -4.89 -14.93
C GLY A 129 -22.77 -6.18 -14.21
N THR A 130 -23.61 -7.20 -14.47
CA THR A 130 -23.39 -8.58 -14.03
C THR A 130 -23.71 -9.51 -15.18
N GLN A 131 -22.81 -10.38 -15.55
CA GLN A 131 -22.99 -11.37 -16.60
C GLN A 131 -22.18 -12.62 -16.28
N ASP A 132 -22.77 -13.81 -16.46
CA ASP A 132 -22.10 -15.13 -16.35
C ASP A 132 -21.32 -15.33 -15.05
N GLY A 133 -21.86 -14.88 -13.91
CA GLY A 133 -21.19 -14.98 -12.61
C GLY A 133 -20.09 -13.95 -12.38
N ILE A 134 -19.89 -13.01 -13.30
CA ILE A 134 -18.94 -11.90 -13.20
C ILE A 134 -19.70 -10.60 -12.96
N VAL A 135 -19.31 -9.87 -11.93
CA VAL A 135 -19.79 -8.50 -11.65
C VAL A 135 -18.70 -7.50 -12.01
N THR A 136 -19.04 -6.43 -12.71
CA THR A 136 -18.11 -5.33 -13.00
C THR A 136 -18.45 -4.12 -12.14
N TYR A 137 -17.45 -3.67 -11.38
CA TYR A 137 -17.55 -2.47 -10.58
C TYR A 137 -16.74 -1.32 -11.20
N GLU A 138 -17.28 -0.11 -11.05
CA GLU A 138 -16.63 1.14 -11.45
C GLU A 138 -16.41 2.01 -10.23
N TRP A 139 -15.17 2.48 -10.07
CA TRP A 139 -14.76 3.51 -9.12
C TRP A 139 -14.42 4.77 -9.89
N THR A 140 -14.97 5.89 -9.45
CA THR A 140 -14.60 7.21 -9.94
C THR A 140 -14.00 7.98 -8.78
N VAL A 141 -12.71 8.32 -8.88
CA VAL A 141 -11.99 9.12 -7.87
C VAL A 141 -11.66 10.47 -8.51
N THR A 142 -12.16 11.55 -7.93
CA THR A 142 -11.96 12.92 -8.41
C THR A 142 -11.29 13.75 -7.35
N ASP A 143 -10.22 14.46 -7.71
CA ASP A 143 -9.56 15.44 -6.87
C ASP A 143 -9.74 16.87 -7.42
N THR A 144 -9.55 17.86 -6.55
CA THR A 144 -9.55 19.29 -6.88
C THR A 144 -8.13 19.87 -6.86
N GLY A 145 -7.16 19.06 -7.20
CA GLY A 145 -5.75 19.40 -7.15
C GLY A 145 -5.27 20.33 -8.26
N ILE A 146 -3.97 20.28 -8.52
CA ILE A 146 -3.32 21.10 -9.55
C ILE A 146 -3.68 20.70 -10.97
N GLY A 147 -4.25 19.49 -11.15
CA GLY A 147 -4.49 18.91 -12.49
C GLY A 147 -3.20 18.56 -13.22
N MET A 148 -3.32 18.25 -14.50
CA MET A 148 -2.24 17.80 -15.38
C MET A 148 -2.40 18.43 -16.76
N SER A 149 -1.27 18.67 -17.43
CA SER A 149 -1.25 19.12 -18.83
C SER A 149 -1.71 18.00 -19.78
N GLU A 150 -2.20 18.38 -20.97
CA GLU A 150 -2.58 17.42 -22.01
C GLU A 150 -1.39 16.55 -22.43
N GLU A 151 -0.19 17.15 -22.56
CA GLU A 151 1.04 16.45 -22.92
C GLU A 151 1.41 15.39 -21.88
N PHE A 152 1.30 15.70 -20.58
CA PHE A 152 1.59 14.74 -19.51
C PHE A 152 0.55 13.62 -19.42
N LEU A 153 -0.72 13.91 -19.70
CA LEU A 153 -1.78 12.91 -19.68
C LEU A 153 -1.56 11.75 -20.64
N GLU A 154 -0.91 11.99 -21.79
CA GLU A 154 -0.57 10.92 -22.74
C GLU A 154 0.43 9.92 -22.18
N HIS A 155 1.26 10.35 -21.21
CA HIS A 155 2.37 9.60 -20.64
C HIS A 155 2.18 9.19 -19.16
N ILE A 156 1.04 9.51 -18.54
CA ILE A 156 0.83 9.34 -17.09
C ILE A 156 1.04 7.89 -16.60
N PHE A 157 0.85 6.91 -17.48
CA PHE A 157 1.02 5.49 -17.16
C PHE A 157 2.39 4.95 -17.54
N GLU A 158 3.26 5.74 -18.12
CA GLU A 158 4.62 5.33 -18.44
C GLU A 158 5.51 5.34 -17.18
N PRO A 159 6.38 4.33 -17.01
CA PRO A 159 7.31 4.28 -15.89
C PRO A 159 8.25 5.48 -15.85
N PHE A 160 8.55 5.99 -14.65
CA PHE A 160 9.50 7.09 -14.40
C PHE A 160 9.11 8.45 -14.97
N VAL A 161 7.95 8.58 -15.58
CA VAL A 161 7.47 9.86 -16.12
C VAL A 161 6.87 10.70 -14.99
N GLN A 162 7.27 11.96 -14.95
CA GLN A 162 6.77 12.96 -14.00
C GLN A 162 6.58 14.27 -14.76
N GLU A 163 5.51 14.98 -14.43
CA GLU A 163 5.31 16.33 -14.96
C GLU A 163 6.40 17.26 -14.42
N LYS A 164 7.13 17.93 -15.29
CA LYS A 164 8.18 18.88 -14.93
C LYS A 164 7.52 20.15 -14.37
N THR A 165 7.33 20.19 -13.08
CA THR A 165 7.13 21.43 -12.35
C THR A 165 8.50 21.95 -11.94
N ASP A 166 8.67 23.30 -11.91
CA ASP A 166 9.92 24.00 -11.66
C ASP A 166 10.81 23.36 -10.60
N ALA A 167 12.12 23.50 -10.71
CA ALA A 167 13.20 22.93 -9.88
C ALA A 167 13.05 23.12 -8.36
N ARG A 168 11.95 23.66 -7.89
CA ARG A 168 11.52 23.83 -6.49
C ARG A 168 10.29 23.00 -6.12
N SER A 169 9.82 22.08 -6.98
CA SER A 169 8.61 21.33 -6.65
C SER A 169 8.89 20.40 -5.45
N VAL A 170 8.15 20.65 -4.39
CA VAL A 170 8.17 19.94 -3.10
C VAL A 170 7.74 18.47 -3.24
N TYR A 171 7.26 18.08 -4.42
CA TYR A 171 6.65 16.78 -4.68
C TYR A 171 7.64 15.79 -5.31
N GLN A 172 8.49 15.20 -4.48
CA GLN A 172 9.32 14.06 -4.91
C GLN A 172 8.47 12.79 -5.04
N GLY A 173 8.56 12.10 -6.17
CA GLY A 173 7.92 10.81 -6.44
C GLY A 173 8.82 9.95 -7.30
N THR A 174 8.51 8.67 -7.44
CA THR A 174 9.26 7.72 -8.26
C THR A 174 8.85 7.77 -9.74
N GLY A 175 7.64 8.25 -10.03
CA GLY A 175 7.01 8.13 -11.34
C GLY A 175 6.54 6.71 -11.67
N LEU A 176 6.55 5.79 -10.69
CA LEU A 176 6.17 4.39 -10.89
C LEU A 176 4.73 4.08 -10.46
N GLY A 177 4.16 4.87 -9.55
CA GLY A 177 2.86 4.58 -8.95
C GLY A 177 1.73 4.38 -9.96
N MET A 178 1.64 5.23 -11.01
CA MET A 178 0.60 5.12 -12.02
C MET A 178 0.86 4.01 -13.04
N ALA A 179 2.12 3.71 -13.35
CA ALA A 179 2.50 2.56 -14.15
C ALA A 179 2.13 1.24 -13.45
N ILE A 180 2.38 1.14 -12.14
CA ILE A 180 1.95 0.01 -11.30
C ILE A 180 0.42 -0.12 -11.31
N VAL A 181 -0.32 0.98 -11.12
CA VAL A 181 -1.78 0.99 -11.18
C VAL A 181 -2.28 0.44 -12.52
N LYS A 182 -1.75 0.94 -13.63
CA LYS A 182 -2.13 0.48 -14.99
C LYS A 182 -1.88 -1.01 -15.15
N SER A 183 -0.70 -1.49 -14.78
CA SER A 183 -0.35 -2.91 -14.89
C SER A 183 -1.23 -3.81 -14.01
N LEU A 184 -1.56 -3.40 -12.79
CA LEU A 184 -2.45 -4.14 -11.91
C LEU A 184 -3.87 -4.21 -12.49
N VAL A 185 -4.39 -3.09 -12.99
CA VAL A 185 -5.72 -3.04 -13.64
C VAL A 185 -5.78 -3.96 -14.85
N ASP A 186 -4.74 -3.94 -15.70
CA ASP A 186 -4.66 -4.80 -16.88
C ASP A 186 -4.61 -6.29 -16.50
N LYS A 187 -3.81 -6.66 -15.48
CA LYS A 187 -3.77 -8.03 -14.96
C LYS A 187 -5.08 -8.49 -14.34
N MET A 188 -5.90 -7.56 -13.85
CA MET A 188 -7.26 -7.82 -13.35
C MET A 188 -8.30 -7.80 -14.47
N ASN A 189 -7.89 -7.76 -15.75
CA ASN A 189 -8.77 -7.62 -16.92
C ASN A 189 -9.69 -6.40 -16.84
N GLY A 190 -9.24 -5.35 -16.14
CA GLY A 190 -9.97 -4.11 -15.96
C GLY A 190 -9.58 -3.03 -16.97
N THR A 191 -10.12 -1.84 -16.75
CA THR A 191 -9.75 -0.64 -17.50
C THR A 191 -9.56 0.54 -16.55
N ILE A 192 -8.62 1.43 -16.88
CA ILE A 192 -8.47 2.71 -16.20
C ILE A 192 -8.41 3.82 -17.25
N SER A 193 -9.09 4.92 -16.96
CA SER A 193 -9.02 6.15 -17.74
C SER A 193 -8.84 7.34 -16.81
N VAL A 194 -8.20 8.40 -17.31
CA VAL A 194 -7.94 9.63 -16.57
C VAL A 194 -8.39 10.80 -17.43
N THR A 195 -9.05 11.75 -16.80
CA THR A 195 -9.32 13.07 -17.36
C THR A 195 -8.80 14.10 -16.35
N SER A 196 -8.12 15.12 -16.84
CA SER A 196 -7.56 16.18 -16.00
C SER A 196 -7.47 17.49 -16.77
N LYS A 197 -7.42 18.59 -16.01
CA LYS A 197 -7.16 19.92 -16.53
C LYS A 197 -6.37 20.70 -15.53
N GLU A 198 -5.32 21.38 -15.97
CA GLU A 198 -4.49 22.20 -15.11
C GLU A 198 -5.33 23.21 -14.30
N GLY A 199 -5.08 23.27 -12.99
CA GLY A 199 -5.78 24.13 -12.04
C GLY A 199 -7.17 23.65 -11.59
N GLU A 200 -7.75 22.63 -12.27
CA GLU A 200 -9.11 22.13 -11.97
C GLU A 200 -9.11 20.78 -11.23
N GLY A 201 -8.03 19.98 -11.36
CA GLY A 201 -7.88 18.67 -10.75
C GLY A 201 -7.99 17.52 -11.74
N SER A 202 -8.14 16.30 -11.21
CA SER A 202 -8.13 15.07 -12.02
C SER A 202 -9.27 14.14 -11.65
N THR A 203 -9.70 13.31 -12.59
CA THR A 203 -10.70 12.26 -12.39
C THR A 203 -10.18 10.95 -12.96
N PHE A 204 -10.08 9.94 -12.10
CA PHE A 204 -9.69 8.57 -12.42
C PHE A 204 -10.94 7.70 -12.44
N VAL A 205 -11.17 6.96 -13.53
CA VAL A 205 -12.27 5.99 -13.65
C VAL A 205 -11.67 4.61 -13.83
N ILE A 206 -11.92 3.72 -12.86
CA ILE A 206 -11.39 2.36 -12.81
C ILE A 206 -12.56 1.40 -12.91
N ARG A 207 -12.49 0.41 -13.82
CA ARG A 207 -13.46 -0.67 -13.94
C ARG A 207 -12.75 -2.00 -13.82
N ILE A 208 -13.24 -2.84 -12.91
CA ILE A 208 -12.66 -4.18 -12.69
C ILE A 208 -13.80 -5.19 -12.67
N PRO A 209 -13.71 -6.24 -13.51
CA PRO A 209 -14.58 -7.40 -13.43
C PRO A 209 -14.11 -8.34 -12.32
N PHE A 210 -15.04 -8.89 -11.56
CA PHE A 210 -14.78 -9.88 -10.51
C PHE A 210 -15.70 -11.08 -10.69
N GLU A 211 -15.18 -12.25 -10.47
CA GLU A 211 -15.97 -13.45 -10.27
C GLU A 211 -16.67 -13.34 -8.90
N ILE A 212 -17.99 -13.59 -8.89
CA ILE A 212 -18.80 -13.52 -7.68
C ILE A 212 -18.49 -14.72 -6.78
N ALA A 213 -18.23 -14.47 -5.50
CA ALA A 213 -18.04 -15.50 -4.49
C ALA A 213 -19.28 -15.64 -3.59
N SER A 214 -19.51 -16.84 -3.10
CA SER A 214 -20.60 -17.13 -2.15
C SER A 214 -20.10 -16.96 -0.72
N LYS A 215 -20.87 -16.29 0.14
CA LYS A 215 -20.54 -16.15 1.57
C LYS A 215 -20.34 -17.48 2.28
N THR A 216 -20.93 -18.55 1.77
CA THR A 216 -20.85 -19.90 2.36
C THR A 216 -19.43 -20.49 2.28
N GLU A 217 -18.59 -20.00 1.36
CA GLU A 217 -17.21 -20.48 1.19
C GLU A 217 -16.25 -19.85 2.21
N GLU A 218 -16.57 -18.64 2.72
CA GLU A 218 -15.81 -17.96 3.79
C GLU A 218 -15.87 -18.70 5.13
N THR A 219 -17.00 -19.36 5.43
CA THR A 219 -17.21 -20.00 6.74
C THR A 219 -16.33 -21.22 7.00
N ASN A 220 -15.67 -21.78 5.97
CA ASN A 220 -14.74 -22.89 6.14
C ASN A 220 -13.27 -22.43 6.28
N VAL A 221 -12.94 -21.18 5.87
CA VAL A 221 -11.58 -20.64 5.99
C VAL A 221 -11.43 -19.79 7.26
N ASP A 222 -12.50 -19.08 7.68
CA ASP A 222 -12.45 -18.19 8.86
C ASP A 222 -12.63 -18.92 10.21
N LYS A 223 -13.00 -20.20 10.22
CA LYS A 223 -13.02 -20.97 11.49
C LYS A 223 -11.65 -21.35 12.01
N GLU A 224 -10.59 -21.20 11.20
CA GLU A 224 -9.22 -21.40 11.64
C GLU A 224 -8.42 -20.09 11.88
N LYS A 225 -9.01 -18.92 11.61
CA LYS A 225 -8.33 -17.62 11.78
C LYS A 225 -9.09 -16.63 12.65
N SER A 226 -9.51 -17.04 13.83
CA SER A 226 -9.98 -16.11 14.86
C SER A 226 -9.10 -16.21 16.10
N SER A 227 -7.97 -15.60 16.02
CA SER A 227 -7.33 -14.70 17.00
C SER A 227 -6.03 -14.22 16.39
N ASN A 228 -5.94 -12.95 16.06
CA ASN A 228 -4.66 -12.28 15.84
C ASN A 228 -3.89 -12.11 17.16
N ASP A 229 -4.25 -12.87 18.17
CA ASP A 229 -3.56 -12.92 19.44
C ASP A 229 -2.40 -13.91 19.31
N ILE A 230 -1.18 -13.38 19.18
CA ILE A 230 0.05 -14.14 19.18
C ILE A 230 0.64 -14.28 20.60
N SER A 231 -0.13 -13.94 21.64
CA SER A 231 0.29 -14.06 23.03
C SER A 231 0.67 -15.50 23.36
N GLY A 232 1.91 -15.65 23.82
CA GLY A 232 2.46 -16.94 24.21
C GLY A 232 2.99 -17.79 23.07
N ILE A 233 2.80 -17.42 21.79
CA ILE A 233 3.40 -18.11 20.64
C ILE A 233 4.92 -18.02 20.75
N LYS A 234 5.61 -19.15 20.57
CA LYS A 234 7.06 -19.24 20.61
C LYS A 234 7.64 -19.18 19.21
N ILE A 235 8.38 -18.11 18.93
CA ILE A 235 8.91 -17.79 17.60
C ILE A 235 10.42 -17.94 17.63
N LEU A 236 11.00 -18.64 16.64
CA LEU A 236 12.42 -18.63 16.36
C LEU A 236 12.68 -17.69 15.17
N LEU A 237 13.25 -16.53 15.43
CA LEU A 237 13.54 -15.50 14.43
C LEU A 237 14.99 -15.58 13.97
N ALA A 238 15.23 -15.83 12.70
CA ALA A 238 16.55 -15.79 12.08
C ALA A 238 16.71 -14.49 11.26
N GLU A 239 17.56 -13.59 11.71
CA GLU A 239 17.82 -12.30 11.05
C GLU A 239 19.30 -11.93 11.23
N ASP A 240 20.01 -11.66 10.13
CA ASP A 240 21.44 -11.35 10.11
C ASP A 240 21.78 -9.89 10.41
N ASN A 241 20.79 -9.00 10.33
CA ASN A 241 20.93 -7.60 10.67
C ASN A 241 20.44 -7.34 12.10
N GLU A 242 21.34 -6.96 13.00
CA GLU A 242 21.03 -6.72 14.42
C GLU A 242 19.90 -5.71 14.64
N LEU A 243 19.84 -4.64 13.83
CA LEU A 243 18.78 -3.63 13.94
C LEU A 243 17.42 -4.17 13.50
N ASN A 244 17.39 -4.95 12.43
CA ASN A 244 16.16 -5.60 11.96
C ASN A 244 15.67 -6.63 12.99
N ALA A 245 16.60 -7.41 13.53
CA ALA A 245 16.31 -8.39 14.58
C ALA A 245 15.71 -7.73 15.83
N GLU A 246 16.29 -6.63 16.30
CA GLU A 246 15.79 -5.87 17.46
C GLU A 246 14.39 -5.29 17.20
N ILE A 247 14.16 -4.71 16.01
CA ILE A 247 12.86 -4.16 15.62
C ILE A 247 11.80 -5.28 15.56
N ALA A 248 12.09 -6.39 14.86
CA ALA A 248 11.17 -7.50 14.72
C ALA A 248 10.87 -8.15 16.07
N GLN A 249 11.89 -8.36 16.90
CA GLN A 249 11.73 -8.89 18.25
C GLN A 249 10.84 -7.99 19.10
N THR A 250 11.08 -6.68 19.09
CA THR A 250 10.30 -5.71 19.86
C THR A 250 8.83 -5.75 19.46
N LEU A 251 8.54 -5.70 18.16
CA LEU A 251 7.16 -5.73 17.66
C LEU A 251 6.41 -7.02 18.04
N LEU A 252 7.08 -8.17 17.92
CA LEU A 252 6.46 -9.46 18.24
C LEU A 252 6.28 -9.66 19.75
N VAL A 253 7.21 -9.17 20.56
CA VAL A 253 7.10 -9.22 22.03
C VAL A 253 6.03 -8.26 22.54
N ASP A 254 5.88 -7.09 21.95
CA ASP A 254 4.80 -6.14 22.29
C ASP A 254 3.41 -6.72 22.01
N GLU A 255 3.29 -7.58 20.98
CA GLU A 255 2.07 -8.36 20.68
C GLU A 255 1.95 -9.65 21.51
N GLY A 256 2.84 -9.87 22.49
CA GLY A 256 2.77 -10.95 23.46
C GLY A 256 3.46 -12.26 23.08
N ALA A 257 4.20 -12.32 21.97
CA ALA A 257 4.95 -13.51 21.58
C ALA A 257 6.24 -13.72 22.38
N ASN A 258 6.70 -14.97 22.48
CA ASN A 258 7.99 -15.34 23.02
C ASN A 258 9.00 -15.53 21.88
N VAL A 259 9.91 -14.59 21.69
CA VAL A 259 10.83 -14.58 20.55
C VAL A 259 12.24 -14.97 20.95
N THR A 260 12.79 -16.00 20.30
CA THR A 260 14.20 -16.35 20.34
C THR A 260 14.86 -15.88 19.05
N VAL A 261 15.87 -15.03 19.15
CA VAL A 261 16.59 -14.48 17.99
C VAL A 261 17.89 -15.24 17.76
N VAL A 262 18.17 -15.56 16.49
CA VAL A 262 19.45 -16.11 16.02
C VAL A 262 19.90 -15.31 14.80
N SER A 263 21.21 -15.21 14.58
CA SER A 263 21.80 -14.29 13.59
C SER A 263 21.83 -14.85 12.17
N ASP A 264 21.57 -16.15 11.97
CA ASP A 264 21.60 -16.77 10.66
C ASP A 264 20.82 -18.10 10.61
N GLY A 265 20.60 -18.59 9.40
CA GLY A 265 19.87 -19.84 9.17
C GLY A 265 20.59 -21.08 9.73
N GLU A 266 21.93 -21.07 9.81
CA GLU A 266 22.70 -22.19 10.39
C GLU A 266 22.47 -22.29 11.89
N GLN A 267 22.46 -21.15 12.59
CA GLN A 267 22.12 -21.08 14.00
C GLN A 267 20.66 -21.46 14.25
N ALA A 268 19.73 -21.04 13.37
CA ALA A 268 18.32 -21.46 13.46
C ALA A 268 18.18 -22.98 13.39
N VAL A 269 18.84 -23.63 12.44
CA VAL A 269 18.84 -25.10 12.31
C VAL A 269 19.47 -25.78 13.53
N ARG A 270 20.58 -25.25 14.05
CA ARG A 270 21.22 -25.78 15.25
C ARG A 270 20.32 -25.66 16.47
N GLU A 271 19.71 -24.50 16.67
CA GLU A 271 18.80 -24.24 17.79
C GLU A 271 17.57 -25.16 17.70
N PHE A 272 16.94 -25.20 16.53
CA PHE A 272 15.78 -26.06 16.31
C PHE A 272 16.09 -27.55 16.50
N THR A 273 17.28 -28.01 16.10
CA THR A 273 17.69 -29.43 16.24
C THR A 273 18.00 -29.79 17.71
N ARG A 274 18.39 -28.84 18.53
CA ARG A 274 18.72 -29.05 19.95
C ARG A 274 17.48 -29.06 20.85
N CYS A 275 16.42 -28.43 20.41
CA CYS A 275 15.20 -28.29 21.18
C CYS A 275 14.33 -29.56 21.14
N ALA A 276 13.49 -29.73 22.17
CA ALA A 276 12.45 -30.75 22.16
C ALA A 276 11.43 -30.47 21.04
N PRO A 277 10.77 -31.48 20.47
CA PRO A 277 9.69 -31.28 19.52
C PRO A 277 8.65 -30.29 20.09
N HIS A 278 8.15 -29.40 19.23
CA HIS A 278 7.17 -28.35 19.60
C HIS A 278 7.68 -27.27 20.57
N THR A 279 9.00 -27.05 20.63
CA THR A 279 9.56 -25.91 21.39
C THR A 279 9.21 -24.59 20.75
N TYR A 280 9.15 -24.51 19.44
CA TYR A 280 8.74 -23.35 18.66
C TYR A 280 7.47 -23.65 17.88
N ASP A 281 6.58 -22.67 17.81
CA ASP A 281 5.34 -22.75 17.06
C ASP A 281 5.51 -22.20 15.62
N VAL A 282 6.49 -21.27 15.47
CA VAL A 282 6.81 -20.60 14.19
C VAL A 282 8.33 -20.40 14.06
N ILE A 283 8.86 -20.48 12.84
CA ILE A 283 10.23 -20.14 12.47
C ILE A 283 10.19 -19.13 11.34
#